data_f95cd5ee38bd93e0133056e43e465c7f
#
_entry.id   f95cd5ee38bd93e0133056e43e465c7f
#
_cell.length_a   1.000
_cell.length_b   1.000
_cell.length_c   1.000
_cell.angle_alpha   90.00
_cell.angle_beta   90.00
_cell.angle_gamma   90.00
#
_symmetry.space_group_name_H-M   'P 1'
#
loop_
_entity.id
_entity.type
_entity.pdbx_description
1 polymer ?
#
loop_
_entity_poly.entity_id
_entity_poly.type
_entity_poly.pdbx_seq_one_letter_code
_entity_poly.pdbx_strand_id
1 'polypeptide(L)'
;MSIATPDPAALSAPALRRRIWGWWAFDWASQPYFTLCLTFVFGPYFAAVATESFMAQGLAEGVADARAQSLWSLGQTVSGVVIALCAPILGAFADNTGRRMPWIVVFSAFYVLGALGLWILLPDGSFLVGALIAFGIGIIGAEFTTIFTNSMLPELGDDSAIGRLSGNGFAWGDRKSTRLNSSH
;
A
#
# COMPACT_ATOMS: atom_id res chain seq x y z
N MET A 1 3.95 -31.89 10.13
CA MET A 1 2.49 -32.08 10.02
C MET A 1 2.06 -31.21 8.82
N SER A 2 1.91 -31.84 7.65
CA SER A 2 1.60 -31.12 6.40
C SER A 2 0.15 -30.67 6.48
N ILE A 3 -0.08 -29.37 6.62
CA ILE A 3 -1.42 -28.79 6.54
C ILE A 3 -1.74 -28.75 5.05
N ALA A 4 -2.62 -29.64 4.62
CA ALA A 4 -3.10 -29.67 3.25
C ALA A 4 -3.72 -28.29 2.92
N THR A 5 -3.17 -27.60 1.93
CA THR A 5 -3.84 -26.45 1.31
C THR A 5 -5.20 -26.92 0.82
N PRO A 6 -6.29 -26.18 1.12
CA PRO A 6 -7.60 -26.56 0.60
C PRO A 6 -7.55 -26.62 -0.91
N ASP A 7 -7.91 -27.78 -1.48
CA ASP A 7 -8.00 -27.95 -2.92
C ASP A 7 -8.97 -26.89 -3.49
N PRO A 8 -8.53 -26.02 -4.42
CA PRO A 8 -9.41 -25.04 -5.07
C PRO A 8 -10.63 -25.69 -5.71
N ALA A 9 -10.53 -26.96 -6.13
CA ALA A 9 -11.66 -27.76 -6.62
C ALA A 9 -12.70 -28.09 -5.52
N ALA A 10 -12.36 -27.97 -4.23
CA ALA A 10 -13.30 -28.23 -3.13
C ALA A 10 -14.19 -27.03 -2.78
N LEU A 11 -13.90 -25.82 -3.32
CA LEU A 11 -14.76 -24.65 -3.11
C LEU A 11 -15.94 -24.66 -4.09
N SER A 12 -17.14 -24.43 -3.58
CA SER A 12 -18.28 -24.20 -4.45
C SER A 12 -18.02 -23.00 -5.38
N ALA A 13 -18.45 -23.08 -6.64
CA ALA A 13 -18.25 -22.02 -7.64
C ALA A 13 -18.65 -20.61 -7.15
N PRO A 14 -19.72 -20.39 -6.38
CA PRO A 14 -20.05 -19.09 -5.83
C PRO A 14 -19.06 -18.62 -4.76
N ALA A 15 -18.49 -19.52 -3.95
CA ALA A 15 -17.49 -19.15 -2.94
C ALA A 15 -16.16 -18.73 -3.58
N LEU A 16 -15.71 -19.43 -4.59
CA LEU A 16 -14.53 -19.07 -5.37
C LEU A 16 -14.70 -17.71 -6.05
N ARG A 17 -15.84 -17.50 -6.70
CA ARG A 17 -16.17 -16.22 -7.35
C ARG A 17 -16.14 -15.04 -6.36
N ARG A 18 -16.69 -15.21 -5.16
CA ARG A 18 -16.66 -14.19 -4.11
C ARG A 18 -15.23 -13.86 -3.66
N ARG A 19 -14.34 -14.85 -3.55
CA ARG A 19 -12.92 -14.64 -3.21
C ARG A 19 -12.18 -13.87 -4.31
N ILE A 20 -12.39 -14.23 -5.57
CA ILE A 20 -11.81 -13.53 -6.73
C ILE A 20 -12.25 -12.05 -6.75
N TRP A 21 -13.56 -11.78 -6.57
CA TRP A 21 -14.06 -10.41 -6.50
C TRP A 21 -13.49 -9.64 -5.30
N GLY A 22 -13.32 -10.27 -4.16
CA GLY A 22 -12.69 -9.67 -3.00
C GLY A 22 -11.24 -9.29 -3.26
N TRP A 23 -10.48 -10.15 -3.92
CA TRP A 23 -9.11 -9.89 -4.30
C TRP A 23 -9.00 -8.73 -5.31
N TRP A 24 -9.80 -8.70 -6.35
CA TRP A 24 -9.86 -7.60 -7.31
C TRP A 24 -10.25 -6.27 -6.67
N ALA A 25 -11.25 -6.29 -5.80
CA ALA A 25 -11.69 -5.08 -5.10
C ALA A 25 -10.58 -4.52 -4.21
N PHE A 26 -9.81 -5.37 -3.53
CA PHE A 26 -8.67 -4.97 -2.72
C PHE A 26 -7.54 -4.43 -3.58
N ASP A 27 -7.13 -5.13 -4.63
CA ASP A 27 -6.08 -4.71 -5.56
C ASP A 27 -6.39 -3.32 -6.12
N TRP A 28 -7.63 -3.13 -6.59
CA TRP A 28 -8.07 -1.85 -7.12
C TRP A 28 -8.14 -0.74 -6.05
N ALA A 29 -8.57 -1.05 -4.83
CA ALA A 29 -8.70 -0.08 -3.73
C ALA A 29 -7.34 0.35 -3.16
N SER A 30 -6.29 -0.47 -3.28
CA SER A 30 -4.94 -0.15 -2.80
C SER A 30 -4.15 0.76 -3.74
N GLN A 31 -4.42 0.73 -5.04
CA GLN A 31 -3.70 1.52 -6.06
C GLN A 31 -3.68 3.04 -5.78
N PRO A 32 -4.77 3.69 -5.36
CA PRO A 32 -4.77 5.13 -5.09
C PRO A 32 -3.76 5.57 -4.04
N TYR A 33 -3.47 4.74 -3.04
CA TYR A 33 -2.50 5.10 -2.02
C TYR A 33 -1.08 5.20 -2.58
N PHE A 34 -0.64 4.20 -3.32
CA PHE A 34 0.68 4.18 -3.91
C PHE A 34 0.84 5.24 -5.01
N THR A 35 -0.17 5.37 -5.85
CA THR A 35 -0.11 6.27 -7.00
C THR A 35 -0.42 7.71 -6.59
N LEU A 36 -1.56 7.95 -5.95
CA LEU A 36 -1.99 9.32 -5.62
C LEU A 36 -1.29 9.85 -4.37
N CYS A 37 -1.34 9.13 -3.25
CA CYS A 37 -0.73 9.63 -2.02
C CYS A 37 0.78 9.69 -2.12
N LEU A 38 1.44 8.58 -2.44
CA LEU A 38 2.90 8.52 -2.41
C LEU A 38 3.52 9.40 -3.52
N THR A 39 3.06 9.24 -4.76
CA THR A 39 3.77 9.80 -5.92
C THR A 39 3.27 11.20 -6.29
N PHE A 40 1.96 11.42 -6.39
CA PHE A 40 1.44 12.62 -7.04
C PHE A 40 0.88 13.68 -6.07
N VAL A 41 0.45 13.31 -4.88
CA VAL A 41 -0.22 14.24 -3.96
C VAL A 41 0.60 14.47 -2.71
N PHE A 42 0.75 13.47 -1.85
CA PHE A 42 1.33 13.67 -0.53
C PHE A 42 2.84 13.91 -0.57
N GLY A 43 3.58 13.20 -1.41
CA GLY A 43 5.03 13.40 -1.54
C GLY A 43 5.39 14.83 -1.95
N PRO A 44 4.86 15.37 -3.07
CA PRO A 44 5.07 16.76 -3.46
C PRO A 44 4.55 17.77 -2.44
N TYR A 45 3.39 17.53 -1.83
CA TYR A 45 2.84 18.39 -0.79
C TYR A 45 3.74 18.44 0.44
N PHE A 46 4.22 17.30 0.93
CA PHE A 46 5.15 17.22 2.04
C PHE A 46 6.44 17.99 1.75
N ALA A 47 7.02 17.79 0.57
CA ALA A 47 8.23 18.48 0.16
C ALA A 47 8.03 20.01 0.16
N ALA A 48 6.96 20.51 -0.43
CA ALA A 48 6.65 21.94 -0.47
C ALA A 48 6.49 22.53 0.94
N VAL A 49 5.64 21.92 1.76
CA VAL A 49 5.39 22.39 3.15
C VAL A 49 6.65 22.33 4.00
N ALA A 50 7.45 21.27 3.87
CA ALA A 50 8.71 21.15 4.60
C ALA A 50 9.73 22.21 4.17
N THR A 51 9.86 22.47 2.86
CA THR A 51 10.75 23.51 2.33
C THR A 51 10.35 24.88 2.87
N GLU A 52 9.07 25.26 2.80
CA GLU A 52 8.57 26.52 3.32
C GLU A 52 8.81 26.66 4.83
N SER A 53 8.57 25.60 5.60
CA SER A 53 8.82 25.58 7.05
C SER A 53 10.30 25.77 7.36
N PHE A 54 11.21 25.18 6.62
CA PHE A 54 12.65 25.37 6.83
C PHE A 54 13.14 26.76 6.37
N MET A 55 12.55 27.32 5.32
CA MET A 55 12.84 28.71 4.92
C MET A 55 12.35 29.71 5.99
N ALA A 56 11.21 29.47 6.60
CA ALA A 56 10.71 30.28 7.72
C ALA A 56 11.63 30.23 8.95
N GLN A 57 12.43 29.17 9.11
CA GLN A 57 13.48 29.04 10.12
C GLN A 57 14.81 29.72 9.74
N GLY A 58 14.86 30.40 8.58
CA GLY A 58 16.02 31.16 8.11
C GLY A 58 16.98 30.39 7.22
N LEU A 59 16.65 29.23 6.73
CA LEU A 59 17.47 28.51 5.75
C LEU A 59 17.30 29.13 4.35
N ALA A 60 18.39 29.16 3.59
CA ALA A 60 18.32 29.50 2.17
C ALA A 60 17.53 28.41 1.41
N GLU A 61 16.78 28.83 0.37
CA GLU A 61 15.84 27.98 -0.37
C GLU A 61 16.46 26.61 -0.79
N GLY A 62 17.62 26.62 -1.43
CA GLY A 62 18.28 25.37 -1.86
C GLY A 62 18.67 24.44 -0.71
N VAL A 63 19.00 24.99 0.47
CA VAL A 63 19.30 24.21 1.68
C VAL A 63 18.00 23.66 2.30
N ALA A 64 16.96 24.46 2.32
CA ALA A 64 15.64 24.09 2.81
C ALA A 64 15.06 22.93 1.98
N ASP A 65 15.13 23.03 0.67
CA ASP A 65 14.68 21.98 -0.25
C ASP A 65 15.47 20.69 -0.06
N ALA A 66 16.80 20.75 -0.03
CA ALA A 66 17.63 19.58 0.22
C ALA A 66 17.31 18.90 1.56
N ARG A 67 16.98 19.69 2.60
CA ARG A 67 16.60 19.18 3.92
C ARG A 67 15.23 18.53 3.89
N ALA A 68 14.26 19.12 3.19
CA ALA A 68 12.93 18.55 3.00
C ALA A 68 13.00 17.20 2.27
N GLN A 69 13.75 17.11 1.19
CA GLN A 69 13.99 15.88 0.44
C GLN A 69 14.70 14.81 1.28
N SER A 70 15.70 15.21 2.09
CA SER A 70 16.39 14.30 2.99
C SER A 70 15.46 13.72 4.04
N LEU A 71 14.58 14.55 4.62
CA LEU A 71 13.60 14.12 5.62
C LEU A 71 12.57 13.15 5.01
N TRP A 72 12.07 13.44 3.82
CA TRP A 72 11.18 12.56 3.07
C TRP A 72 11.82 11.21 2.77
N SER A 73 13.05 11.24 2.23
CA SER A 73 13.81 10.04 1.90
C SER A 73 14.13 9.18 3.13
N LEU A 74 14.42 9.83 4.26
CA LEU A 74 14.61 9.13 5.55
C LEU A 74 13.35 8.36 5.96
N GLY A 75 12.18 9.00 5.88
CA GLY A 75 10.90 8.33 6.19
C GLY A 75 10.64 7.12 5.32
N GLN A 76 10.86 7.25 4.01
CA GLN A 76 10.72 6.14 3.07
C GLN A 76 11.74 5.02 3.36
N THR A 77 13.00 5.38 3.61
CA THR A 77 14.06 4.41 3.90
C THR A 77 13.77 3.62 5.17
N VAL A 78 13.39 4.30 6.25
CA VAL A 78 13.03 3.64 7.52
C VAL A 78 11.86 2.68 7.31
N SER A 79 10.82 3.13 6.61
CA SER A 79 9.65 2.28 6.31
C SER A 79 10.05 1.07 5.46
N GLY A 80 10.87 1.27 4.43
CA GLY A 80 11.37 0.20 3.57
C GLY A 80 12.23 -0.82 4.31
N VAL A 81 13.10 -0.37 5.22
CA VAL A 81 13.92 -1.26 6.07
C VAL A 81 13.02 -2.09 7.00
N VAL A 82 12.02 -1.48 7.64
CA VAL A 82 11.05 -2.20 8.48
C VAL A 82 10.32 -3.26 7.67
N ILE A 83 9.84 -2.92 6.48
CA ILE A 83 9.17 -3.89 5.59
C ILE A 83 10.12 -5.03 5.23
N ALA A 84 11.33 -4.72 4.80
CA ALA A 84 12.31 -5.71 4.36
C ALA A 84 12.69 -6.71 5.48
N LEU A 85 12.83 -6.23 6.71
CA LEU A 85 13.17 -7.08 7.87
C LEU A 85 11.96 -7.88 8.37
N CYS A 86 10.77 -7.30 8.36
CA CYS A 86 9.57 -7.94 8.91
C CYS A 86 8.88 -8.89 7.90
N ALA A 87 9.00 -8.64 6.59
CA ALA A 87 8.29 -9.43 5.58
C ALA A 87 8.58 -10.94 5.64
N PRO A 88 9.85 -11.41 5.75
CA PRO A 88 10.14 -12.84 5.86
C PRO A 88 9.56 -13.46 7.15
N ILE A 89 9.64 -12.72 8.26
CA ILE A 89 9.19 -13.19 9.58
C ILE A 89 7.66 -13.33 9.59
N LEU A 90 6.95 -12.29 9.14
CA LEU A 90 5.50 -12.27 9.11
C LEU A 90 4.94 -13.26 8.07
N GLY A 91 5.61 -13.41 6.93
CA GLY A 91 5.29 -14.42 5.93
C GLY A 91 5.36 -15.83 6.50
N ALA A 92 6.47 -16.19 7.12
CA ALA A 92 6.65 -17.49 7.77
C ALA A 92 5.62 -17.72 8.89
N PHE A 93 5.27 -16.69 9.65
CA PHE A 93 4.27 -16.79 10.72
C PHE A 93 2.86 -17.02 10.16
N ALA A 94 2.50 -16.33 9.08
CA ALA A 94 1.21 -16.49 8.43
C ALA A 94 1.06 -17.87 7.79
N ASP A 95 2.13 -18.40 7.20
CA ASP A 95 2.14 -19.74 6.60
C ASP A 95 2.01 -20.83 7.66
N ASN A 96 2.69 -20.68 8.81
CA ASN A 96 2.60 -21.63 9.91
C ASN A 96 1.22 -21.67 10.59
N THR A 97 0.55 -20.54 10.67
CA THR A 97 -0.78 -20.45 11.30
C THR A 97 -1.92 -20.82 10.35
N GLY A 98 -1.68 -20.84 9.05
CA GLY A 98 -2.71 -21.04 8.01
C GLY A 98 -3.83 -19.99 8.01
N ARG A 99 -3.71 -18.93 8.82
CA ARG A 99 -4.71 -17.91 9.01
C ARG A 99 -4.21 -16.56 8.52
N ARG A 100 -4.41 -16.26 7.23
CA ARG A 100 -3.96 -15.00 6.63
C ARG A 100 -4.93 -13.83 6.84
N MET A 101 -6.25 -14.11 6.93
CA MET A 101 -7.28 -13.07 7.08
C MET A 101 -7.10 -12.15 8.29
N PRO A 102 -6.78 -12.61 9.51
CA PRO A 102 -6.54 -11.71 10.64
C PRO A 102 -5.41 -10.71 10.39
N TRP A 103 -4.33 -11.14 9.73
CA TRP A 103 -3.20 -10.28 9.39
C TRP A 103 -3.59 -9.22 8.36
N ILE A 104 -4.37 -9.60 7.33
CA ILE A 104 -4.91 -8.67 6.35
C ILE A 104 -5.75 -7.59 7.03
N VAL A 105 -6.63 -7.96 7.98
CA VAL A 105 -7.47 -7.01 8.72
C VAL A 105 -6.62 -6.05 9.56
N VAL A 106 -5.64 -6.56 10.30
CA VAL A 106 -4.76 -5.75 11.16
C VAL A 106 -3.96 -4.76 10.34
N PHE A 107 -3.32 -5.20 9.25
CA PHE A 107 -2.51 -4.32 8.42
C PHE A 107 -3.36 -3.37 7.57
N SER A 108 -4.55 -3.77 7.17
CA SER A 108 -5.53 -2.85 6.57
C SER A 108 -5.94 -1.74 7.53
N ALA A 109 -6.08 -2.04 8.83
CA ALA A 109 -6.34 -1.01 9.83
C ALA A 109 -5.16 -0.03 9.96
N PHE A 110 -3.91 -0.52 9.97
CA PHE A 110 -2.73 0.36 9.95
C PHE A 110 -2.67 1.23 8.69
N TYR A 111 -2.98 0.66 7.54
CA TYR A 111 -3.09 1.37 6.28
C TYR A 111 -4.10 2.53 6.36
N VAL A 112 -5.32 2.27 6.84
CA VAL A 112 -6.38 3.28 6.97
C VAL A 112 -6.02 4.34 8.02
N LEU A 113 -5.52 3.92 9.18
CA LEU A 113 -5.11 4.85 10.25
C LEU A 113 -3.93 5.73 9.81
N GLY A 114 -2.96 5.17 9.10
CA GLY A 114 -1.87 5.93 8.51
C GLY A 114 -2.36 6.95 7.49
N ALA A 115 -3.26 6.55 6.59
CA ALA A 115 -3.86 7.46 5.60
C ALA A 115 -4.65 8.60 6.27
N LEU A 116 -5.43 8.31 7.29
CA LEU A 116 -6.14 9.33 8.08
C LEU A 116 -5.16 10.24 8.82
N GLY A 117 -4.05 9.70 9.32
CA GLY A 117 -3.01 10.45 10.00
C GLY A 117 -2.29 11.48 9.11
N LEU A 118 -2.32 11.35 7.79
CA LEU A 118 -1.74 12.34 6.88
C LEU A 118 -2.40 13.73 6.98
N TRP A 119 -3.63 13.79 7.46
CA TRP A 119 -4.37 15.04 7.67
C TRP A 119 -3.79 15.93 8.75
N ILE A 120 -2.87 15.43 9.60
CA ILE A 120 -2.20 16.26 10.62
C ILE A 120 -1.16 17.21 10.03
N LEU A 121 -0.74 17.01 8.78
CA LEU A 121 0.20 17.91 8.11
C LEU A 121 -0.54 19.17 7.66
N LEU A 122 -0.34 20.23 8.42
CA LEU A 122 -0.88 21.55 8.12
C LEU A 122 0.06 22.35 7.20
N PRO A 123 -0.47 23.32 6.43
CA PRO A 123 0.34 24.14 5.53
C PRO A 123 1.43 24.97 6.22
N ASP A 124 1.32 25.21 7.54
CA ASP A 124 2.31 25.91 8.35
C ASP A 124 3.55 25.08 8.68
N GLY A 125 3.60 23.82 8.23
CA GLY A 125 4.67 22.89 8.54
C GLY A 125 4.63 22.31 9.95
N SER A 126 3.53 22.51 10.70
CA SER A 126 3.31 21.84 11.97
C SER A 126 3.25 20.33 11.76
N PHE A 127 3.86 19.60 12.70
CA PHE A 127 3.80 18.13 12.74
C PHE A 127 4.40 17.40 11.53
N LEU A 128 5.38 17.95 10.81
CA LEU A 128 6.11 17.28 9.71
C LEU A 128 6.54 15.85 10.08
N VAL A 129 7.17 15.68 11.24
CA VAL A 129 7.61 14.35 11.69
C VAL A 129 6.43 13.44 12.00
N GLY A 130 5.37 13.98 12.62
CA GLY A 130 4.14 13.21 12.89
C GLY A 130 3.47 12.72 11.61
N ALA A 131 3.38 13.57 10.58
CA ALA A 131 2.86 13.20 9.28
C ALA A 131 3.72 12.14 8.58
N LEU A 132 5.05 12.22 8.74
CA LEU A 132 5.98 11.23 8.21
C LEU A 132 5.85 9.88 8.91
N ILE A 133 5.61 9.88 10.23
CA ILE A 133 5.30 8.65 10.99
C ILE A 133 3.97 8.05 10.53
N ALA A 134 2.92 8.87 10.38
CA ALA A 134 1.63 8.43 9.86
C ALA A 134 1.76 7.82 8.45
N PHE A 135 2.55 8.46 7.59
CA PHE A 135 2.90 7.94 6.27
C PHE A 135 3.59 6.58 6.39
N GLY A 136 4.60 6.44 7.26
CA GLY A 136 5.31 5.19 7.49
C GLY A 136 4.39 4.06 7.96
N ILE A 137 3.48 4.34 8.90
CA ILE A 137 2.47 3.37 9.35
C ILE A 137 1.56 2.95 8.19
N GLY A 138 1.13 3.91 7.39
CA GLY A 138 0.27 3.67 6.25
C GLY A 138 0.91 2.79 5.17
N ILE A 139 2.15 3.09 4.79
CA ILE A 139 2.86 2.33 3.75
C ILE A 139 3.22 0.92 4.23
N ILE A 140 3.66 0.77 5.48
CA ILE A 140 3.92 -0.54 6.08
C ILE A 140 2.62 -1.36 6.10
N GLY A 141 1.51 -0.77 6.50
CA GLY A 141 0.19 -1.42 6.49
C GLY A 141 -0.23 -1.86 5.09
N ALA A 142 -0.09 -0.98 4.09
CA ALA A 142 -0.44 -1.26 2.69
C ALA A 142 0.42 -2.38 2.10
N GLU A 143 1.74 -2.35 2.30
CA GLU A 143 2.66 -3.37 1.80
C GLU A 143 2.39 -4.75 2.40
N PHE A 144 2.24 -4.85 3.73
CA PHE A 144 1.93 -6.14 4.35
C PHE A 144 0.55 -6.67 3.96
N THR A 145 -0.45 -5.80 3.84
CA THR A 145 -1.76 -6.23 3.34
C THR A 145 -1.65 -6.78 1.93
N THR A 146 -0.87 -6.14 1.06
CA THR A 146 -0.62 -6.58 -0.32
C THR A 146 0.12 -7.92 -0.35
N ILE A 147 1.17 -8.09 0.46
CA ILE A 147 1.92 -9.35 0.58
C ILE A 147 0.98 -10.50 0.98
N PHE A 148 0.17 -10.32 2.02
CA PHE A 148 -0.75 -11.37 2.49
C PHE A 148 -1.89 -11.64 1.51
N THR A 149 -2.41 -10.63 0.84
CA THR A 149 -3.45 -10.79 -0.18
C THR A 149 -2.92 -11.52 -1.39
N ASN A 150 -1.71 -11.19 -1.86
CA ASN A 150 -1.06 -11.87 -2.97
C ASN A 150 -0.67 -13.32 -2.64
N SER A 151 -0.32 -13.61 -1.39
CA SER A 151 -0.04 -15.00 -0.96
C SER A 151 -1.28 -15.92 -1.01
N MET A 152 -2.49 -15.36 -1.15
CA MET A 152 -3.72 -16.13 -1.34
C MET A 152 -4.01 -16.47 -2.81
N LEU A 153 -3.28 -15.89 -3.77
CA LEU A 153 -3.50 -16.11 -5.21
C LEU A 153 -3.43 -17.60 -5.62
N PRO A 154 -2.48 -18.41 -5.11
CA PRO A 154 -2.44 -19.84 -5.44
C PRO A 154 -3.69 -20.62 -5.02
N GLU A 155 -4.44 -20.11 -4.07
CA GLU A 155 -5.72 -20.73 -3.64
C GLU A 155 -6.90 -20.37 -4.57
N LEU A 156 -6.71 -19.43 -5.50
CA LEU A 156 -7.77 -18.93 -6.39
C LEU A 156 -7.77 -19.58 -7.75
N GLY A 157 -6.75 -20.35 -8.12
CA GLY A 157 -6.71 -21.08 -9.39
C GLY A 157 -5.33 -21.60 -9.78
N ASP A 158 -5.25 -22.32 -10.88
CA ASP A 158 -4.01 -22.82 -11.48
C ASP A 158 -3.15 -21.66 -12.02
N ASP A 159 -1.86 -21.88 -12.24
CA ASP A 159 -0.91 -20.88 -12.73
C ASP A 159 -1.40 -20.13 -13.98
N SER A 160 -2.09 -20.83 -14.90
CA SER A 160 -2.70 -20.22 -16.08
C SER A 160 -3.92 -19.34 -15.77
N ALA A 161 -4.63 -19.62 -14.68
CA ALA A 161 -5.76 -18.84 -14.20
C ALA A 161 -5.26 -17.61 -13.41
N ILE A 162 -4.18 -17.74 -12.63
CA ILE A 162 -3.55 -16.66 -11.89
C ILE A 162 -3.07 -15.55 -12.83
N GLY A 163 -2.40 -15.90 -13.93
CA GLY A 163 -1.97 -14.93 -14.95
C GLY A 163 -3.15 -14.17 -15.57
N ARG A 164 -4.27 -14.85 -15.84
CA ARG A 164 -5.49 -14.21 -16.35
C ARG A 164 -6.21 -13.38 -15.30
N LEU A 165 -6.21 -13.81 -14.04
CA LEU A 165 -6.80 -13.08 -12.93
C LEU A 165 -6.06 -11.77 -12.68
N SER A 166 -4.72 -11.81 -12.64
CA SER A 166 -3.87 -10.63 -12.49
C SER A 166 -3.98 -9.70 -13.70
N GLY A 167 -3.92 -10.22 -14.92
CA GLY A 167 -4.07 -9.46 -16.16
C GLY A 167 -5.45 -8.81 -16.31
N ASN A 168 -6.51 -9.48 -15.89
CA ASN A 168 -7.86 -8.92 -15.90
C ASN A 168 -8.05 -7.83 -14.83
N GLY A 169 -7.45 -7.97 -13.65
CA GLY A 169 -7.44 -6.93 -12.62
C GLY A 169 -6.81 -5.65 -13.17
N PHE A 170 -5.67 -5.77 -13.82
CA PHE A 170 -4.97 -4.65 -14.46
C PHE A 170 -5.78 -4.03 -15.63
N ALA A 171 -6.37 -4.87 -16.50
CA ALA A 171 -7.16 -4.41 -17.63
C ALA A 171 -8.48 -3.70 -17.24
N TRP A 172 -9.05 -3.99 -16.07
CA TRP A 172 -10.20 -3.27 -15.53
C TRP A 172 -9.84 -1.85 -15.07
N GLY A 173 -8.67 -1.67 -14.48
CA GLY A 173 -8.12 -0.36 -14.15
C GLY A 173 -7.88 0.48 -15.41
N ASP A 174 -7.32 -0.12 -16.45
CA ASP A 174 -6.94 0.57 -17.69
C ASP A 174 -8.12 0.92 -18.61
N ARG A 175 -9.17 0.09 -18.67
CA ARG A 175 -10.39 0.38 -19.46
C ARG A 175 -11.12 1.65 -19.04
N LYS A 176 -11.02 2.08 -17.79
CA LYS A 176 -11.62 3.35 -17.35
C LYS A 176 -10.80 4.56 -17.80
N SER A 177 -9.47 4.45 -17.78
CA SER A 177 -8.61 5.55 -18.24
C SER A 177 -8.77 5.81 -19.74
N THR A 178 -8.90 4.75 -20.55
CA THR A 178 -9.06 4.86 -22.00
C THR A 178 -10.42 5.43 -22.40
N ARG A 179 -11.50 5.15 -21.67
CA ARG A 179 -12.83 5.74 -21.94
C ARG A 179 -12.94 7.23 -21.58
N LEU A 180 -12.18 7.71 -20.62
CA LEU A 180 -12.13 9.13 -20.28
C LEU A 180 -11.34 9.95 -21.32
N ASN A 181 -10.42 9.33 -22.03
CA ASN A 181 -9.59 9.99 -23.04
C ASN A 181 -10.20 9.98 -24.46
N SER A 182 -11.28 9.23 -24.70
CA SER A 182 -11.98 9.15 -25.99
C SER A 182 -13.22 10.07 -26.09
N SER A 183 -13.44 10.93 -25.09
CA SER A 183 -14.56 11.90 -25.07
C SER A 183 -14.12 13.36 -25.26
N HIS A 184 -12.96 13.58 -25.91
CA HIS A 184 -12.52 14.90 -26.38
C HIS A 184 -12.34 14.90 -27.89
#